data_ca40ff8960b0c1a9afcc0897b1f53be3
#
_entry.id   ca40ff8960b0c1a9afcc0897b1f53be3
#
_cell.length_a   1.000
_cell.length_b   1.000
_cell.length_c   1.000
_cell.angle_alpha   90.00
_cell.angle_beta   90.00
_cell.angle_gamma   90.00
#
_symmetry.space_group_name_H-M   'P 1'
#
loop_
_entity.id
_entity.type
_entity.pdbx_description
1 polymer ?
#
loop_
_entity_poly.entity_id
_entity_poly.type
_entity_poly.pdbx_seq_one_letter_code
_entity_poly.pdbx_strand_id
1 'polypeptide(L)'
;LQEFKAQPTTLMMPKMPEGSFTKKLYSLYLTYLPTDKFKYALKMNIDNRGSFTELVHTADCGQVSINISRPGIIKGQHWHNSKWELFIVVAGHGLIQERNINTGEMVEFEVSGDNIEAVHMIPGWTHNIINLSETENLVTVMTCNEVFDPQHPDTFFEPV
;
A
#
# COMPACT_ATOMS: atom_id res chain seq x y z
N LEU A 1 -23.80 -6.81 10.64
CA LEU A 1 -23.97 -5.37 10.76
C LEU A 1 -22.88 -4.70 11.60
N GLN A 2 -22.35 -5.36 12.64
CA GLN A 2 -21.23 -4.80 13.44
C GLN A 2 -19.99 -4.59 12.59
N GLU A 3 -19.60 -5.55 11.75
CA GLU A 3 -18.48 -5.42 10.80
C GLU A 3 -18.68 -4.25 9.83
N PHE A 4 -19.90 -4.04 9.34
CA PHE A 4 -20.20 -2.91 8.44
C PHE A 4 -20.00 -1.56 9.13
N LYS A 5 -20.41 -1.44 10.39
CA LYS A 5 -20.20 -0.23 11.20
C LYS A 5 -18.74 -0.01 11.54
N ALA A 6 -17.96 -1.08 11.72
CA ALA A 6 -16.55 -1.01 12.07
C ALA A 6 -15.65 -0.69 10.86
N GLN A 7 -16.11 -0.92 9.63
CA GLN A 7 -15.31 -0.76 8.41
C GLN A 7 -14.58 0.58 8.33
N PRO A 8 -15.17 1.76 8.58
CA PRO A 8 -14.45 3.03 8.51
C PRO A 8 -13.33 3.19 9.53
N THR A 9 -13.36 2.42 10.62
CA THR A 9 -12.33 2.44 11.69
C THR A 9 -11.26 1.37 11.48
N THR A 10 -11.68 0.18 11.09
CA THR A 10 -10.78 -0.96 10.92
C THR A 10 -10.17 -1.04 9.52
N LEU A 11 -10.75 -0.30 8.56
CA LEU A 11 -10.50 -0.37 7.13
C LEU A 11 -10.79 -1.74 6.51
N MET A 12 -11.22 -2.73 7.33
CA MET A 12 -11.47 -4.10 6.87
C MET A 12 -12.78 -4.18 6.10
N MET A 13 -12.67 -4.50 4.81
CA MET A 13 -13.84 -4.74 3.97
C MET A 13 -14.54 -6.05 4.37
N PRO A 14 -15.87 -6.03 4.52
CA PRO A 14 -16.63 -7.25 4.76
C PRO A 14 -16.43 -8.24 3.60
N LYS A 15 -16.33 -9.52 3.90
CA LYS A 15 -16.23 -10.57 2.88
C LYS A 15 -17.56 -10.67 2.13
N MET A 16 -17.55 -10.38 0.84
CA MET A 16 -18.74 -10.25 -0.01
C MET A 16 -18.59 -11.07 -1.31
N PRO A 17 -18.67 -12.42 -1.25
CA PRO A 17 -18.63 -13.25 -2.43
C PRO A 17 -19.71 -12.84 -3.45
N GLU A 18 -19.46 -13.08 -4.73
CA GLU A 18 -20.43 -12.79 -5.77
C GLU A 18 -21.78 -13.48 -5.50
N GLY A 19 -22.90 -12.76 -5.69
CA GLY A 19 -24.23 -13.27 -5.43
C GLY A 19 -24.59 -13.45 -3.95
N SER A 20 -23.67 -13.19 -3.02
CA SER A 20 -23.92 -13.43 -1.59
C SER A 20 -24.98 -12.49 -1.00
N PHE A 21 -25.67 -12.98 0.02
CA PHE A 21 -26.58 -12.18 0.83
C PHE A 21 -25.83 -11.00 1.52
N THR A 22 -24.60 -11.23 1.96
CA THR A 22 -23.76 -10.19 2.58
C THR A 22 -23.56 -9.00 1.67
N LYS A 23 -23.28 -9.24 0.36
CA LYS A 23 -23.14 -8.17 -0.63
C LYS A 23 -24.42 -7.32 -0.72
N LYS A 24 -25.57 -7.98 -0.81
CA LYS A 24 -26.89 -7.30 -0.87
C LYS A 24 -27.17 -6.50 0.40
N LEU A 25 -26.89 -7.13 1.56
CA LEU A 25 -27.11 -6.51 2.87
C LEU A 25 -26.20 -5.30 3.09
N TYR A 26 -24.92 -5.38 2.67
CA TYR A 26 -23.99 -4.25 2.78
C TYR A 26 -24.42 -3.10 1.87
N SER A 27 -24.81 -3.38 0.64
CA SER A 27 -25.34 -2.37 -0.27
C SER A 27 -26.56 -1.67 0.32
N LEU A 28 -27.50 -2.44 0.90
CA LEU A 28 -28.66 -1.88 1.57
C LEU A 28 -28.28 -1.06 2.81
N TYR A 29 -27.33 -1.55 3.62
CA TYR A 29 -26.82 -0.82 4.79
C TYR A 29 -26.29 0.57 4.40
N LEU A 30 -25.54 0.67 3.31
CA LEU A 30 -25.00 1.95 2.84
C LEU A 30 -26.10 2.95 2.49
N THR A 31 -27.25 2.49 1.95
CA THR A 31 -28.37 3.39 1.62
C THR A 31 -29.06 4.00 2.85
N TYR A 32 -28.87 3.41 4.02
CA TYR A 32 -29.40 3.90 5.29
C TYR A 32 -28.40 4.74 6.08
N LEU A 33 -27.19 4.95 5.57
CA LEU A 33 -26.26 5.83 6.24
C LEU A 33 -26.76 7.28 6.19
N PRO A 34 -26.70 8.04 7.30
CA PRO A 34 -26.90 9.48 7.24
C PRO A 34 -25.80 10.13 6.41
N THR A 35 -26.11 11.23 5.74
CA THR A 35 -25.22 11.89 4.77
C THR A 35 -23.89 12.34 5.35
N ASP A 36 -23.84 12.68 6.64
CA ASP A 36 -22.60 13.02 7.36
C ASP A 36 -21.66 11.81 7.55
N LYS A 37 -22.15 10.58 7.32
CA LYS A 37 -21.37 9.34 7.38
C LYS A 37 -20.88 8.83 6.02
N PHE A 38 -21.16 9.53 4.93
CA PHE A 38 -20.67 9.14 3.60
C PHE A 38 -19.17 9.34 3.45
N LYS A 39 -18.57 10.21 4.26
CA LYS A 39 -17.14 10.50 4.28
C LYS A 39 -16.54 10.22 5.66
N TYR A 40 -15.38 9.59 5.67
CA TYR A 40 -14.57 9.43 6.88
C TYR A 40 -13.11 9.71 6.56
N ALA A 41 -12.38 10.21 7.57
CA ALA A 41 -10.95 10.48 7.43
C ALA A 41 -10.14 9.19 7.57
N LEU A 42 -9.13 9.06 6.72
CA LEU A 42 -8.10 8.03 6.87
C LEU A 42 -6.95 8.57 7.73
N LYS A 43 -6.34 7.71 8.51
CA LYS A 43 -5.17 8.06 9.32
C LYS A 43 -3.95 8.19 8.41
N MET A 44 -3.46 9.40 8.24
CA MET A 44 -2.20 9.67 7.56
C MET A 44 -1.04 9.60 8.56
N ASN A 45 -0.08 8.72 8.33
CA ASN A 45 1.18 8.69 9.07
C ASN A 45 2.16 9.62 8.34
N ILE A 46 2.37 10.82 8.87
CA ILE A 46 3.15 11.90 8.23
C ILE A 46 4.46 12.09 8.97
N ASP A 47 5.57 12.18 8.22
CA ASP A 47 6.89 12.57 8.71
C ASP A 47 7.61 13.51 7.72
N ASN A 48 8.90 13.79 7.94
CA ASN A 48 9.69 14.65 7.05
C ASN A 48 9.92 14.06 5.64
N ARG A 49 9.69 12.78 5.45
CA ARG A 49 9.83 12.08 4.16
C ARG A 49 8.56 12.13 3.30
N GLY A 50 7.40 12.46 3.91
CA GLY A 50 6.10 12.49 3.24
C GLY A 50 5.01 11.84 4.09
N SER A 51 4.20 10.96 3.50
CA SER A 51 3.14 10.26 4.23
C SER A 51 2.94 8.84 3.76
N PHE A 52 2.40 8.02 4.66
CA PHE A 52 1.89 6.68 4.38
C PHE A 52 0.47 6.56 4.95
N THR A 53 -0.45 6.08 4.13
CA THR A 53 -1.87 5.97 4.50
C THR A 53 -2.43 4.64 4.04
N GLU A 54 -2.93 3.85 4.98
CA GLU A 54 -3.69 2.64 4.68
C GLU A 54 -5.07 3.04 4.17
N LEU A 55 -5.50 2.45 3.05
CA LEU A 55 -6.76 2.78 2.39
C LEU A 55 -7.84 1.75 2.70
N VAL A 56 -7.49 0.49 2.58
CA VAL A 56 -8.42 -0.64 2.75
C VAL A 56 -7.67 -1.91 3.10
N HIS A 57 -8.29 -2.71 3.96
CA HIS A 57 -7.86 -4.07 4.28
C HIS A 57 -8.87 -5.08 3.73
N THR A 58 -8.41 -6.22 3.29
CA THR A 58 -9.25 -7.34 2.88
C THR A 58 -8.75 -8.64 3.50
N ALA A 59 -9.66 -9.54 3.81
CA ALA A 59 -9.30 -10.82 4.43
C ALA A 59 -8.50 -11.75 3.48
N ASP A 60 -8.69 -11.58 2.17
CA ASP A 60 -8.12 -12.49 1.16
C ASP A 60 -6.91 -11.90 0.42
N CYS A 61 -6.80 -10.56 0.38
CA CYS A 61 -5.78 -9.85 -0.42
C CYS A 61 -4.92 -8.88 0.42
N GLY A 62 -5.03 -8.93 1.74
CA GLY A 62 -4.20 -8.11 2.62
C GLY A 62 -4.57 -6.64 2.65
N GLN A 63 -3.64 -5.76 2.28
CA GLN A 63 -3.72 -4.32 2.48
C GLN A 63 -3.45 -3.55 1.19
N VAL A 64 -4.22 -2.50 0.97
CA VAL A 64 -3.92 -1.46 -0.03
C VAL A 64 -3.60 -0.16 0.70
N SER A 65 -2.55 0.51 0.28
CA SER A 65 -2.08 1.76 0.88
C SER A 65 -1.59 2.74 -0.18
N ILE A 66 -1.44 4.00 0.20
CA ILE A 66 -0.81 5.03 -0.62
C ILE A 66 0.39 5.61 0.12
N ASN A 67 1.49 5.75 -0.60
CA ASN A 67 2.71 6.36 -0.12
C ASN A 67 2.97 7.63 -0.93
N ILE A 68 3.21 8.74 -0.22
CA ILE A 68 3.63 10.00 -0.81
C ILE A 68 5.04 10.28 -0.32
N SER A 69 5.99 10.34 -1.25
CA SER A 69 7.40 10.68 -0.97
C SER A 69 7.71 12.08 -1.46
N ARG A 70 8.27 12.91 -0.59
CA ARG A 70 8.74 14.26 -0.94
C ARG A 70 9.91 14.18 -1.94
N PRO A 71 10.27 15.30 -2.60
CA PRO A 71 11.40 15.37 -3.50
C PRO A 71 12.70 14.80 -2.89
N GLY A 72 13.43 14.00 -3.68
CA GLY A 72 14.71 13.41 -3.31
C GLY A 72 14.65 12.33 -2.20
N ILE A 73 13.49 11.97 -1.72
CA ILE A 73 13.37 11.00 -0.60
C ILE A 73 13.49 9.57 -1.10
N ILE A 74 14.21 8.77 -0.30
CA ILE A 74 14.32 7.32 -0.45
C ILE A 74 13.50 6.67 0.66
N LYS A 75 12.65 5.71 0.33
CA LYS A 75 11.90 4.86 1.27
C LYS A 75 12.10 3.39 0.94
N GLY A 76 11.83 2.51 1.91
CA GLY A 76 12.10 1.08 1.81
C GLY A 76 13.38 0.72 2.55
N GLN A 77 14.40 0.19 1.86
CA GLN A 77 15.65 -0.32 2.44
C GLN A 77 15.38 -1.53 3.34
N HIS A 78 14.56 -2.44 2.84
CA HIS A 78 14.21 -3.66 3.56
C HIS A 78 13.80 -4.78 2.59
N TRP A 79 13.79 -5.99 3.11
CA TRP A 79 13.28 -7.16 2.41
C TRP A 79 12.25 -7.91 3.26
N HIS A 80 11.53 -8.80 2.63
CA HIS A 80 10.50 -9.65 3.23
C HIS A 80 10.83 -11.13 3.00
N ASN A 81 10.38 -11.97 3.92
CA ASN A 81 10.58 -13.42 3.81
C ASN A 81 9.47 -14.10 2.98
N SER A 82 8.22 -13.80 3.27
CA SER A 82 7.05 -14.36 2.56
C SER A 82 6.04 -13.30 2.11
N LYS A 83 6.08 -12.14 2.70
CA LYS A 83 5.29 -10.99 2.27
C LYS A 83 5.81 -10.52 0.92
N TRP A 84 4.91 -10.31 -0.03
CA TRP A 84 5.21 -9.64 -1.28
C TRP A 84 4.39 -8.36 -1.41
N GLU A 85 4.91 -7.45 -2.16
CA GLU A 85 4.26 -6.16 -2.41
C GLU A 85 4.21 -5.87 -3.91
N LEU A 86 3.26 -5.03 -4.31
CA LEU A 86 3.15 -4.51 -5.66
C LEU A 86 3.13 -3.00 -5.56
N PHE A 87 4.08 -2.33 -6.21
CA PHE A 87 4.17 -0.89 -6.26
C PHE A 87 3.69 -0.37 -7.61
N ILE A 88 2.83 0.65 -7.59
CA ILE A 88 2.25 1.28 -8.77
C ILE A 88 2.41 2.79 -8.60
N VAL A 89 3.33 3.40 -9.32
CA VAL A 89 3.48 4.86 -9.31
C VAL A 89 2.39 5.48 -10.16
N VAL A 90 1.63 6.41 -9.57
CA VAL A 90 0.47 7.06 -10.21
C VAL A 90 0.66 8.56 -10.40
N ALA A 91 1.69 9.17 -9.81
CA ALA A 91 2.11 10.55 -10.06
C ALA A 91 3.57 10.74 -9.66
N GLY A 92 4.24 11.65 -10.36
CA GLY A 92 5.67 11.93 -10.17
C GLY A 92 6.56 10.96 -10.94
N HIS A 93 7.87 11.02 -10.66
CA HIS A 93 8.92 10.28 -11.35
C HIS A 93 9.88 9.69 -10.32
N GLY A 94 10.13 8.39 -10.40
CA GLY A 94 10.91 7.66 -9.40
C GLY A 94 11.74 6.53 -9.97
N LEU A 95 12.58 5.97 -9.12
CA LEU A 95 13.38 4.78 -9.37
C LEU A 95 13.09 3.75 -8.28
N ILE A 96 12.75 2.54 -8.67
CA ILE A 96 12.69 1.37 -7.79
C ILE A 96 13.95 0.57 -8.00
N GLN A 97 14.63 0.22 -6.91
CA GLN A 97 15.80 -0.64 -6.92
C GLN A 97 15.51 -1.89 -6.10
N GLU A 98 15.90 -3.05 -6.62
CA GLU A 98 15.81 -4.33 -5.91
C GLU A 98 17.15 -5.07 -6.00
N ARG A 99 17.60 -5.62 -4.87
CA ARG A 99 18.83 -6.43 -4.78
C ARG A 99 18.53 -7.76 -4.10
N ASN A 100 18.89 -8.85 -4.73
CA ASN A 100 18.79 -10.19 -4.15
C ASN A 100 19.77 -10.29 -2.96
N ILE A 101 19.25 -10.64 -1.78
CA ILE A 101 20.05 -10.72 -0.53
C ILE A 101 21.09 -11.83 -0.53
N ASN A 102 20.92 -12.86 -1.36
CA ASN A 102 21.82 -14.02 -1.41
C ASN A 102 22.86 -13.91 -2.53
N THR A 103 22.44 -13.44 -3.72
CA THR A 103 23.32 -13.40 -4.90
C THR A 103 23.96 -12.04 -5.11
N GLY A 104 23.38 -10.96 -4.54
CA GLY A 104 23.80 -9.58 -4.81
C GLY A 104 23.36 -9.06 -6.18
N GLU A 105 22.59 -9.83 -6.95
CA GLU A 105 22.02 -9.38 -8.21
C GLU A 105 21.13 -8.16 -7.98
N MET A 106 21.28 -7.14 -8.82
CA MET A 106 20.55 -5.87 -8.69
C MET A 106 19.78 -5.57 -9.98
N VAL A 107 18.56 -5.09 -9.82
CA VAL A 107 17.71 -4.59 -10.90
C VAL A 107 17.14 -3.23 -10.53
N GLU A 108 16.87 -2.42 -11.55
CA GLU A 108 16.34 -1.07 -11.41
C GLU A 108 15.20 -0.84 -12.38
N PHE A 109 14.15 -0.17 -11.92
CA PHE A 109 12.97 0.19 -12.71
C PHE A 109 12.70 1.68 -12.56
N GLU A 110 12.88 2.44 -13.64
CA GLU A 110 12.41 3.81 -13.71
C GLU A 110 10.90 3.81 -13.90
N VAL A 111 10.17 4.56 -13.06
CA VAL A 111 8.71 4.53 -12.96
C VAL A 111 8.14 5.94 -12.95
N SER A 112 6.98 6.13 -13.56
CA SER A 112 6.32 7.45 -13.59
C SER A 112 4.80 7.35 -13.61
N GLY A 113 4.13 8.45 -13.21
CA GLY A 113 2.69 8.58 -13.35
C GLY A 113 2.22 8.79 -14.80
N ASP A 114 3.13 9.11 -15.74
CA ASP A 114 2.80 9.28 -17.15
C ASP A 114 2.69 7.94 -17.90
N ASN A 115 3.37 6.91 -17.37
CA ASN A 115 3.28 5.53 -17.86
C ASN A 115 3.14 4.60 -16.66
N ILE A 116 1.89 4.28 -16.30
CA ILE A 116 1.59 3.52 -15.08
C ILE A 116 1.95 2.06 -15.28
N GLU A 117 2.93 1.59 -14.51
CA GLU A 117 3.41 0.21 -14.50
C GLU A 117 3.36 -0.34 -13.07
N ALA A 118 3.27 -1.65 -12.96
CA ALA A 118 3.28 -2.38 -11.69
C ALA A 118 4.61 -3.10 -11.54
N VAL A 119 5.28 -2.89 -10.41
CA VAL A 119 6.55 -3.54 -10.06
C VAL A 119 6.32 -4.42 -8.84
N HIS A 120 6.71 -5.69 -8.93
CA HIS A 120 6.67 -6.62 -7.81
C HIS A 120 7.88 -6.46 -6.92
N MET A 121 7.66 -6.25 -5.62
CA MET A 121 8.69 -6.40 -4.58
C MET A 121 8.73 -7.86 -4.18
N ILE A 122 9.78 -8.56 -4.60
CA ILE A 122 9.89 -10.01 -4.50
C ILE A 122 10.48 -10.42 -3.13
N PRO A 123 9.90 -11.41 -2.42
CA PRO A 123 10.50 -11.95 -1.21
C PRO A 123 11.97 -12.36 -1.40
N GLY A 124 12.82 -12.04 -0.42
CA GLY A 124 14.26 -12.29 -0.50
C GLY A 124 15.05 -11.26 -1.33
N TRP A 125 14.38 -10.19 -1.78
CA TRP A 125 15.04 -9.05 -2.42
C TRP A 125 14.83 -7.79 -1.56
N THR A 126 15.94 -7.16 -1.14
CA THR A 126 15.84 -5.85 -0.52
C THR A 126 15.50 -4.82 -1.58
N HIS A 127 14.61 -3.90 -1.23
CA HIS A 127 14.10 -2.93 -2.18
C HIS A 127 13.99 -1.52 -1.59
N ASN A 128 14.01 -0.54 -2.45
CA ASN A 128 13.70 0.84 -2.15
C ASN A 128 12.93 1.51 -3.30
N ILE A 129 12.37 2.67 -3.00
CA ILE A 129 11.82 3.58 -3.99
C ILE A 129 12.36 4.99 -3.74
N ILE A 130 12.86 5.61 -4.80
CA ILE A 130 13.52 6.93 -4.79
C ILE A 130 12.63 7.90 -5.56
N ASN A 131 12.32 9.05 -4.98
CA ASN A 131 11.73 10.15 -5.72
C ASN A 131 12.86 10.91 -6.44
N LEU A 132 12.88 10.85 -7.77
CA LEU A 132 13.90 11.50 -8.60
C LEU A 132 13.62 12.99 -8.85
N SER A 133 12.42 13.48 -8.54
CA SER A 133 12.09 14.89 -8.71
C SER A 133 12.71 15.75 -7.60
N GLU A 134 13.11 16.96 -7.94
CA GLU A 134 13.55 17.99 -6.98
C GLU A 134 12.39 18.85 -6.46
N THR A 135 11.24 18.80 -7.11
CA THR A 135 10.12 19.71 -6.84
C THR A 135 8.77 19.03 -6.59
N GLU A 136 8.56 17.83 -7.12
CA GLU A 136 7.28 17.16 -7.10
C GLU A 136 7.28 15.93 -6.17
N ASN A 137 6.14 15.64 -5.59
CA ASN A 137 5.95 14.42 -4.82
C ASN A 137 5.84 13.19 -5.74
N LEU A 138 6.38 12.08 -5.30
CA LEU A 138 6.14 10.77 -5.89
C LEU A 138 4.98 10.11 -5.16
N VAL A 139 3.95 9.69 -5.89
CA VAL A 139 2.75 9.03 -5.34
C VAL A 139 2.70 7.59 -5.81
N THR A 140 2.76 6.67 -4.85
CA THR A 140 2.76 5.23 -5.11
C THR A 140 1.57 4.58 -4.43
N VAL A 141 0.75 3.87 -5.20
CA VAL A 141 -0.22 2.91 -4.67
C VAL A 141 0.50 1.59 -4.42
N MET A 142 0.27 1.03 -3.25
CA MET A 142 0.92 -0.20 -2.81
C MET A 142 -0.13 -1.21 -2.39
N THR A 143 0.04 -2.46 -2.78
CA THR A 143 -0.74 -3.57 -2.23
C THR A 143 0.21 -4.66 -1.73
N CYS A 144 -0.14 -5.30 -0.64
CA CYS A 144 0.60 -6.42 -0.09
C CYS A 144 -0.36 -7.54 0.32
N ASN A 145 0.13 -8.78 0.30
CA ASN A 145 -0.68 -9.98 0.55
C ASN A 145 -1.15 -10.15 1.99
N GLU A 146 -0.70 -9.31 2.91
CA GLU A 146 -1.06 -9.36 4.32
C GLU A 146 -1.19 -7.95 4.92
N VAL A 147 -1.99 -7.84 5.97
CA VAL A 147 -2.07 -6.62 6.78
C VAL A 147 -0.83 -6.55 7.68
N PHE A 148 -0.25 -5.36 7.81
CA PHE A 148 0.91 -5.16 8.67
C PHE A 148 0.61 -5.50 10.13
N ASP A 149 1.37 -6.43 10.70
CA ASP A 149 1.34 -6.79 12.13
C ASP A 149 2.63 -6.31 12.82
N PRO A 150 2.58 -5.30 13.70
CA PRO A 150 3.76 -4.80 14.39
C PRO A 150 4.37 -5.79 15.38
N GLN A 151 3.63 -6.84 15.78
CA GLN A 151 4.14 -7.89 16.68
C GLN A 151 4.91 -8.97 15.92
N HIS A 152 4.58 -9.18 14.64
CA HIS A 152 5.20 -10.18 13.78
C HIS A 152 5.51 -9.57 12.40
N PRO A 153 6.33 -8.51 12.35
CA PRO A 153 6.63 -7.86 11.08
C PRO A 153 7.53 -8.76 10.23
N ASP A 154 7.06 -9.17 9.07
CA ASP A 154 7.90 -9.81 8.05
C ASP A 154 8.65 -8.73 7.26
N THR A 155 9.47 -7.95 7.97
CA THR A 155 10.20 -6.81 7.38
C THR A 155 11.57 -6.71 8.03
N PHE A 156 12.62 -6.82 7.24
CA PHE A 156 14.01 -6.86 7.68
C PHE A 156 14.79 -5.72 7.03
N PHE A 157 15.31 -4.82 7.83
CA PHE A 157 16.09 -3.69 7.33
C PHE A 157 17.39 -4.17 6.69
N GLU A 158 17.58 -3.81 5.44
CA GLU A 158 18.82 -4.03 4.68
C GLU A 158 18.86 -3.05 3.49
N PRO A 159 19.86 -2.18 3.38
CA PRO A 159 20.00 -1.28 2.24
C PRO A 159 20.18 -2.03 0.92
N VAL A 160 19.67 -1.42 -0.14
CA VAL A 160 19.92 -1.87 -1.52
C VAL A 160 21.35 -1.53 -1.93
#